data_975d745bfb218211c57913a47706565b
#
_entry.id   975d745bfb218211c57913a47706565b
#
_cell.length_a   1.000
_cell.length_b   1.000
_cell.length_c   1.000
_cell.angle_alpha   90.00
_cell.angle_beta   90.00
_cell.angle_gamma   90.00
#
_symmetry.space_group_name_H-M   'P 1'
#
loop_
_entity.id
_entity.type
_entity.pdbx_description
1 polymer ?
#
loop_
_entity_poly.entity_id
_entity_poly.type
_entity_poly.pdbx_seq_one_letter_code
_entity_poly.pdbx_strand_id
1 'polypeptide(L)' 'MKHRTKLFYKNADGEDTFLIAEGDSEAEAAENTIKEYKILQEIYGEDKLPIKNITRMDKIVDN' A
#
# COMPACT_ATOMS: atom_id res chain seq x y z
N MET A 1 -10.92 17.69 2.94
CA MET A 1 -9.89 17.44 1.90
C MET A 1 -9.36 16.02 2.05
N LYS A 2 -9.29 15.27 0.95
CA LYS A 2 -8.80 13.90 1.01
C LYS A 2 -7.29 13.86 0.93
N HIS A 3 -6.71 12.99 1.74
CA HIS A 3 -5.28 12.69 1.67
C HIS A 3 -5.11 11.35 0.94
N ARG A 4 -4.03 11.20 0.21
CA ARG A 4 -3.73 9.96 -0.50
C ARG A 4 -2.31 9.52 -0.20
N THR A 5 -2.12 8.21 -0.08
CA THR A 5 -0.81 7.62 0.16
C THR A 5 -0.56 6.54 -0.88
N LYS A 6 0.66 6.46 -1.35
CA LYS A 6 1.12 5.47 -2.31
C LYS A 6 2.05 4.51 -1.60
N LEU A 7 1.73 3.23 -1.64
CA LEU A 7 2.54 2.18 -1.02
C LEU A 7 3.22 1.39 -2.14
N PHE A 8 4.54 1.41 -2.13
CA PHE A 8 5.35 0.67 -3.11
C PHE A 8 5.70 -0.70 -2.54
N TYR A 9 5.55 -1.72 -3.35
CA TYR A 9 5.86 -3.09 -2.92
C TYR A 9 6.24 -3.95 -4.12
N LYS A 10 6.84 -5.11 -3.83
CA LYS A 10 7.08 -6.13 -4.86
C LYS A 10 5.90 -7.10 -4.85
N ASN A 11 5.33 -7.32 -6.04
CA ASN A 11 4.20 -8.24 -6.17
C ASN A 11 4.66 -9.70 -6.12
N ALA A 12 3.70 -10.63 -6.27
CA ALA A 12 3.98 -12.07 -6.20
C ALA A 12 4.96 -12.54 -7.28
N ASP A 13 5.06 -11.82 -8.39
CA ASP A 13 5.98 -12.14 -9.49
C ASP A 13 7.35 -11.47 -9.31
N GLY A 14 7.57 -10.76 -8.20
CA GLY A 14 8.82 -10.07 -7.93
C GLY A 14 8.97 -8.74 -8.65
N GLU A 15 7.91 -8.21 -9.22
CA GLU A 15 7.94 -6.94 -9.92
C GLU A 15 7.57 -5.78 -9.00
N ASP A 16 8.19 -4.63 -9.22
CA ASP A 16 7.87 -3.43 -8.46
C ASP A 16 6.53 -2.87 -8.90
N THR A 17 5.66 -2.58 -7.94
CA THR A 17 4.35 -2.03 -8.19
C THR A 17 3.94 -1.14 -7.02
N PHE A 18 2.73 -0.63 -7.03
CA PHE A 18 2.23 0.21 -5.96
C PHE A 18 0.70 0.10 -5.86
N LEU A 19 0.19 0.55 -4.73
CA LEU A 19 -1.24 0.79 -4.55
C LEU A 19 -1.43 2.18 -3.94
N ILE A 20 -2.62 2.74 -4.10
CA ILE A 20 -2.96 4.05 -3.58
C ILE A 20 -4.23 3.92 -2.74
N ALA A 21 -4.24 4.55 -1.58
CA ALA A 21 -5.42 4.60 -0.73
C ALA A 21 -5.66 6.03 -0.26
N GLU A 22 -6.91 6.34 0.03
CA GLU A 22 -7.34 7.66 0.50
C GLU A 22 -7.75 7.59 1.96
N GLY A 23 -7.74 8.73 2.63
CA GLY A 23 -8.24 8.90 3.98
C GLY A 23 -8.49 10.36 4.28
N ASP A 24 -9.13 10.63 5.41
CA ASP A 24 -9.41 12.00 5.84
C ASP A 24 -8.22 12.67 6.50
N SER A 25 -7.15 11.92 6.76
CA SER A 25 -5.88 12.42 7.27
C SER A 25 -4.74 11.63 6.64
N GLU A 26 -3.50 12.13 6.80
CA GLU A 26 -2.33 11.41 6.31
C GLU A 26 -2.20 10.05 7.00
N ALA A 27 -2.45 9.99 8.30
CA ALA A 27 -2.37 8.76 9.06
C ALA A 27 -3.42 7.75 8.58
N GLU A 28 -4.63 8.21 8.34
CA GLU A 28 -5.70 7.34 7.85
C GLU A 28 -5.40 6.81 6.45
N ALA A 29 -4.91 7.67 5.56
CA ALA A 29 -4.54 7.25 4.21
C ALA A 29 -3.44 6.18 4.27
N ALA A 30 -2.43 6.37 5.12
CA ALA A 30 -1.36 5.39 5.29
C ALA A 30 -1.90 4.07 5.85
N GLU A 31 -2.76 4.12 6.87
CA GLU A 31 -3.39 2.91 7.41
C GLU A 31 -4.19 2.17 6.36
N ASN A 32 -4.88 2.91 5.51
CA ASN A 32 -5.71 2.29 4.46
C ASN A 32 -4.87 1.58 3.41
N THR A 33 -3.64 2.05 3.13
CA THR A 33 -2.73 1.32 2.24
C THR A 33 -2.37 -0.04 2.85
N ILE A 34 -2.12 -0.07 4.16
CA ILE A 34 -1.80 -1.31 4.86
C ILE A 34 -2.99 -2.27 4.83
N LYS A 35 -4.20 -1.75 5.04
CA LYS A 35 -5.41 -2.58 4.95
C LYS A 35 -5.58 -3.20 3.57
N GLU A 36 -5.34 -2.41 2.52
CA GLU A 36 -5.39 -2.90 1.14
C GLU A 36 -4.33 -3.98 0.91
N TYR A 37 -3.12 -3.77 1.43
CA TYR A 37 -2.06 -4.75 1.28
C TYR A 37 -2.44 -6.08 1.97
N LYS A 38 -3.06 -6.00 3.14
CA LYS A 38 -3.51 -7.20 3.86
C LYS A 38 -4.57 -7.98 3.07
N ILE A 39 -5.45 -7.26 2.37
CA ILE A 39 -6.43 -7.90 1.50
C ILE A 39 -5.71 -8.66 0.38
N LEU A 40 -4.69 -8.06 -0.22
CA LEU A 40 -3.88 -8.71 -1.24
C LEU A 40 -3.17 -9.94 -0.68
N GLN A 41 -2.69 -9.87 0.57
CA GLN A 41 -2.08 -11.02 1.24
C GLN A 41 -3.06 -12.18 1.38
N GLU A 42 -4.33 -11.90 1.66
CA GLU A 42 -5.36 -12.92 1.76
C GLU A 42 -5.63 -13.58 0.40
N ILE A 43 -5.56 -12.80 -0.67
CA ILE A 43 -5.82 -13.29 -2.03
C ILE A 43 -4.65 -14.14 -2.54
N TYR A 44 -3.42 -13.65 -2.39
CA TYR A 44 -2.23 -14.29 -2.97
C TYR A 44 -1.44 -15.16 -1.99
N GLY A 45 -1.66 -14.98 -0.69
CA GLY A 45 -0.94 -15.69 0.36
C GLY A 45 0.17 -14.85 0.98
N GLU A 46 0.39 -15.01 2.28
CA GLU A 46 1.42 -14.26 3.00
C GLU A 46 2.83 -14.65 2.57
N ASP A 47 3.01 -15.86 2.08
CA ASP A 47 4.29 -16.33 1.56
C ASP A 47 4.66 -15.61 0.27
N LYS A 48 3.67 -15.19 -0.52
CA LYS A 48 3.89 -14.47 -1.78
C LYS A 48 3.95 -12.97 -1.60
N LEU A 49 3.25 -12.43 -0.60
CA LEU A 49 3.22 -11.01 -0.29
C LEU A 49 3.53 -10.77 1.19
N PRO A 50 4.74 -11.14 1.65
CA PRO A 50 5.12 -10.85 3.04
C PRO A 50 5.27 -9.34 3.24
N ILE A 51 5.21 -8.90 4.49
CA ILE A 51 5.34 -7.48 4.85
C ILE A 51 6.69 -6.91 4.36
N LYS A 52 7.73 -7.73 4.33
CA LYS A 52 9.06 -7.30 3.86
C LYS A 52 9.08 -6.88 2.39
N ASN A 53 8.05 -7.23 1.61
CA ASN A 53 7.95 -6.82 0.21
C ASN A 53 7.57 -5.34 0.07
N ILE A 54 7.08 -4.72 1.14
CA ILE A 54 6.81 -3.29 1.15
C ILE A 54 8.15 -2.56 1.16
N THR A 55 8.38 -1.71 0.15
CA THR A 55 9.66 -1.04 -0.01
C THR A 55 9.61 0.42 0.45
N ARG A 56 8.48 1.10 0.22
CA ARG A 56 8.37 2.52 0.54
C ARG A 56 6.91 2.95 0.62
N MET A 57 6.64 4.00 1.35
CA MET A 57 5.32 4.61 1.44
C MET A 57 5.49 6.12 1.28
N ASP A 58 4.81 6.71 0.30
CA ASP A 58 4.90 8.14 0.02
C ASP A 58 3.53 8.78 0.07
N LYS A 59 3.49 9.99 0.62
CA LYS A 59 2.32 10.83 0.58
C LYS A 59 2.19 11.44 -0.81
N ILE A 60 0.98 11.41 -1.37
CA ILE A 60 0.71 12.08 -2.65
C ILE A 60 0.26 13.51 -2.34
N VAL A 61 0.93 14.46 -2.92
CA VAL A 61 0.58 15.88 -2.76
C VAL A 61 -0.18 16.33 -3.99
N ASP A 62 -1.43 16.74 -3.77
CA ASP A 62 -2.27 17.31 -4.82
C ASP A 62 -2.21 18.83 -4.73
N ASN A 63 -1.90 19.46 -5.81
CA ASN A 63 -1.94 20.93 -5.91
C ASN A 63 -3.17 21.37 -6.67
#